data_05267b5f7a4d787e5454939d2f11d6c4
#
_entry.id   05267b5f7a4d787e5454939d2f11d6c4
#
_cell.length_a   1.000
_cell.length_b   1.000
_cell.length_c   1.000
_cell.angle_alpha   90.00
_cell.angle_beta   90.00
_cell.angle_gamma   90.00
#
_symmetry.space_group_name_H-M   'P 1'
#
loop_
_entity.id
_entity.type
_entity.pdbx_description
1 polymer ?
#
loop_
_entity_poly.entity_id
_entity_poly.type
_entity_poly.pdbx_seq_one_letter_code
_entity_poly.pdbx_strand_id
1 'polypeptide(L)'
;ALGVKTRFREPFVTYASILDTSGEEAEEATYMNIRSPYNKPYSVSLKPGYEVRPMTRSYYYDAVSAVRFTGEEEYHTNFVYQPERVEIKMRDTVAFSPNLFTLRRELEKTDAMGVQGNISYFDGVVSGTVKNCFEEPLENAALLINGKAVLLGRLEPGQTVSLDGKESCDY
;
A
#
# COMPACT_ATOMS: atom_id res chain seq x y z
N ALA A 1 21.68 16.21 26.10
CA ALA A 1 20.98 15.16 25.35
C ALA A 1 19.53 15.12 25.84
N LEU A 2 18.60 15.64 25.05
CA LEU A 2 17.17 15.53 25.32
C LEU A 2 16.75 14.09 25.05
N GLY A 3 16.62 13.28 26.09
CA GLY A 3 16.06 11.94 26.00
C GLY A 3 14.56 12.01 25.73
N VAL A 4 14.17 11.94 24.47
CA VAL A 4 12.78 11.73 24.09
C VAL A 4 12.43 10.31 24.51
N LYS A 5 11.71 10.15 25.62
CA LYS A 5 11.11 8.87 25.99
C LYS A 5 9.96 8.59 25.01
N THR A 6 10.25 7.88 23.94
CA THR A 6 9.21 7.42 23.02
C THR A 6 8.35 6.38 23.72
N ARG A 7 7.03 6.59 23.73
CA ARG A 7 6.04 5.64 24.26
C ARG A 7 5.78 4.45 23.31
N PHE A 8 6.42 4.43 22.15
CA PHE A 8 6.26 3.37 21.17
C PHE A 8 7.00 2.12 21.63
N ARG A 9 6.27 1.04 21.86
CA ARG A 9 6.82 -0.26 22.29
C ARG A 9 6.95 -1.27 21.17
N GLU A 10 6.31 -1.04 20.04
CA GLU A 10 6.22 -1.97 18.91
C GLU A 10 6.66 -1.31 17.60
N PRO A 11 7.14 -2.10 16.63
CA PRO A 11 7.35 -1.61 15.28
C PRO A 11 6.04 -1.05 14.72
N PHE A 12 6.11 0.03 13.99
CA PHE A 12 4.95 0.59 13.28
C PHE A 12 5.13 0.45 11.78
N VAL A 13 4.02 0.20 11.13
CA VAL A 13 3.94 -0.05 9.69
C VAL A 13 3.08 1.03 9.06
N THR A 14 3.58 1.62 7.98
CA THR A 14 2.79 2.44 7.07
C THR A 14 2.81 1.79 5.70
N TYR A 15 1.67 1.78 5.00
CA TYR A 15 1.58 1.14 3.70
C TYR A 15 0.59 1.85 2.79
N ALA A 16 0.76 1.64 1.49
CA ALA A 16 -0.18 1.99 0.46
C ALA A 16 -0.36 0.77 -0.45
N SER A 17 -1.60 0.38 -0.70
CA SER A 17 -1.94 -0.74 -1.57
C SER A 17 -2.67 -0.26 -2.81
N ILE A 18 -2.36 -0.89 -3.94
CA ILE A 18 -3.04 -0.71 -5.22
C ILE A 18 -3.63 -2.06 -5.58
N LEU A 19 -4.94 -2.11 -5.79
CA LEU A 19 -5.63 -3.27 -6.33
C LEU A 19 -6.03 -2.94 -7.77
N ASP A 20 -5.38 -3.60 -8.73
CA ASP A 20 -5.70 -3.50 -10.14
C ASP A 20 -6.62 -4.66 -10.54
N THR A 21 -7.80 -4.32 -11.03
CA THR A 21 -8.80 -5.27 -11.50
C THR A 21 -9.09 -5.12 -13.00
N SER A 22 -8.26 -4.41 -13.74
CA SER A 22 -8.45 -4.16 -15.16
C SER A 22 -8.14 -5.38 -16.05
N GLY A 23 -7.23 -6.26 -15.58
CA GLY A 23 -6.83 -7.48 -16.28
C GLY A 23 -7.80 -8.66 -16.12
N GLU A 24 -7.39 -9.84 -16.60
CA GLU A 24 -8.11 -11.10 -16.40
C GLU A 24 -8.04 -11.56 -14.94
N GLU A 25 -6.89 -11.37 -14.30
CA GLU A 25 -6.66 -11.57 -12.87
C GLU A 25 -6.59 -10.22 -12.17
N ALA A 26 -6.78 -10.21 -10.87
CA ALA A 26 -6.58 -9.03 -10.05
C ALA A 26 -5.16 -9.06 -9.45
N GLU A 27 -4.45 -7.94 -9.56
CA GLU A 27 -3.12 -7.76 -8.98
C GLU A 27 -3.19 -6.80 -7.80
N GLU A 28 -2.65 -7.22 -6.65
CA GLU A 28 -2.44 -6.35 -5.50
C GLU A 28 -0.96 -6.04 -5.34
N ALA A 29 -0.61 -4.75 -5.39
CA ALA A 29 0.71 -4.24 -5.12
C ALA A 29 0.68 -3.36 -3.87
N THR A 30 1.46 -3.69 -2.85
CA THR A 30 1.55 -2.93 -1.59
C THR A 30 2.97 -2.43 -1.39
N TYR A 31 3.10 -1.15 -1.13
CA TYR A 31 4.34 -0.50 -0.73
C TYR A 31 4.31 -0.30 0.77
N MET A 32 5.24 -0.93 1.47
CA MET A 32 5.24 -0.97 2.93
C MET A 32 6.54 -0.40 3.50
N ASN A 33 6.41 0.43 4.53
CA ASN A 33 7.52 0.95 5.31
C ASN A 33 7.38 0.49 6.76
N ILE A 34 8.39 -0.21 7.26
CA ILE A 34 8.45 -0.68 8.63
C ILE A 34 9.53 0.10 9.38
N ARG A 35 9.18 0.62 10.55
CA ARG A 35 10.11 1.31 11.45
C ARG A 35 10.03 0.72 12.84
N SER A 36 11.16 0.32 13.39
CA SER A 36 11.26 -0.11 14.79
C SER A 36 11.75 1.05 15.66
N PRO A 37 11.21 1.25 16.87
CA PRO A 37 11.77 2.20 17.82
C PRO A 37 13.03 1.70 18.52
N TYR A 38 13.46 0.47 18.24
CA TYR A 38 14.59 -0.20 18.90
C TYR A 38 15.60 -0.76 17.92
N ASN A 39 16.86 -0.85 18.37
CA ASN A 39 17.95 -1.59 17.70
C ASN A 39 17.87 -3.08 18.06
N LYS A 40 16.74 -3.72 17.81
CA LYS A 40 16.49 -5.13 18.14
C LYS A 40 15.89 -5.85 16.95
N PRO A 41 16.21 -7.14 16.77
CA PRO A 41 15.54 -7.97 15.78
C PRO A 41 14.02 -7.95 15.99
N TYR A 42 13.28 -7.97 14.89
CA TYR A 42 11.84 -8.13 14.89
C TYR A 42 11.37 -8.91 13.66
N SER A 43 10.16 -9.39 13.69
CA SER A 43 9.53 -10.01 12.53
C SER A 43 8.15 -9.42 12.27
N VAL A 44 7.77 -9.39 10.99
CA VAL A 44 6.43 -9.01 10.55
C VAL A 44 5.83 -10.19 9.81
N SER A 45 4.62 -10.58 10.20
CA SER A 45 3.87 -11.65 9.57
C SER A 45 2.84 -11.07 8.61
N LEU A 46 2.81 -11.60 7.40
CA LEU A 46 1.87 -11.25 6.33
C LEU A 46 0.97 -12.44 6.03
N LYS A 47 -0.19 -12.19 5.44
CA LYS A 47 -1.03 -13.23 4.85
C LYS A 47 -0.25 -14.03 3.80
N PRO A 48 -0.62 -15.27 3.50
CA PRO A 48 0.05 -16.06 2.47
C PRO A 48 -0.16 -15.49 1.07
N GLY A 49 0.68 -15.92 0.12
CA GLY A 49 0.55 -15.57 -1.28
C GLY A 49 1.28 -14.31 -1.71
N TYR A 50 1.86 -13.54 -0.78
CA TYR A 50 2.66 -12.38 -1.16
C TYR A 50 4.08 -12.77 -1.61
N GLU A 51 4.50 -12.24 -2.75
CA GLU A 51 5.90 -12.10 -3.10
C GLU A 51 6.44 -10.82 -2.46
N VAL A 52 7.51 -10.93 -1.68
CA VAL A 52 8.10 -9.81 -0.94
C VAL A 52 9.46 -9.47 -1.53
N ARG A 53 9.66 -8.20 -1.86
CA ARG A 53 10.95 -7.67 -2.31
C ARG A 53 11.35 -6.46 -1.49
N PRO A 54 12.63 -6.36 -1.05
CA PRO A 54 13.12 -5.13 -0.46
C PRO A 54 13.18 -4.04 -1.55
N MET A 55 12.77 -2.84 -1.19
CA MET A 55 13.01 -1.67 -2.03
C MET A 55 14.41 -1.16 -1.73
N THR A 56 15.36 -1.46 -2.59
CA THR A 56 16.68 -0.81 -2.53
C THR A 56 16.48 0.69 -2.76
N ARG A 57 17.07 1.52 -1.91
CA ARG A 57 17.13 2.96 -2.15
C ARG A 57 17.98 3.18 -3.40
N SER A 58 17.34 3.27 -4.55
CA SER A 58 17.94 3.91 -5.71
C SER A 58 18.02 5.40 -5.39
N TYR A 59 19.13 5.84 -4.82
CA TYR A 59 19.44 7.25 -4.83
C TYR A 59 19.71 7.61 -6.29
N TYR A 60 18.79 8.29 -6.93
CA TYR A 60 19.09 9.09 -8.08
C TYR A 60 20.05 10.19 -7.61
N TYR A 61 21.31 9.88 -7.56
CA TYR A 61 22.33 10.89 -7.57
C TYR A 61 22.50 11.30 -9.03
N ASP A 62 22.31 12.59 -9.23
CA ASP A 62 22.69 13.32 -10.43
C ASP A 62 24.03 12.80 -10.97
N ALA A 63 24.18 12.76 -12.27
CA ALA A 63 25.16 12.03 -13.07
C ALA A 63 26.66 12.31 -12.79
N VAL A 64 27.03 12.91 -11.66
CA VAL A 64 28.43 13.29 -11.34
C VAL A 64 29.06 12.44 -10.23
N SER A 65 28.32 11.58 -9.55
CA SER A 65 28.88 10.75 -8.48
C SER A 65 28.39 9.29 -8.60
N ALA A 66 28.83 8.61 -9.65
CA ALA A 66 28.74 7.15 -9.72
C ALA A 66 29.72 6.53 -8.72
N VAL A 67 29.45 6.62 -7.43
CA VAL A 67 30.07 5.73 -6.45
C VAL A 67 29.35 4.40 -6.59
N ARG A 68 29.96 3.47 -7.31
CA ARG A 68 29.58 2.06 -7.28
C ARG A 68 29.81 1.56 -5.85
N PHE A 69 28.75 1.45 -5.07
CA PHE A 69 28.75 0.56 -3.92
C PHE A 69 28.70 -0.88 -4.44
N THR A 70 29.87 -1.43 -4.79
CA THR A 70 30.09 -2.87 -4.92
C THR A 70 30.43 -3.44 -3.54
N GLY A 71 29.57 -3.19 -2.56
CA GLY A 71 29.55 -3.95 -1.33
C GLY A 71 28.47 -5.01 -1.50
N GLU A 72 28.79 -6.27 -1.22
CA GLU A 72 27.81 -7.26 -0.89
C GLU A 72 27.03 -6.68 0.30
N GLU A 73 25.87 -6.06 0.04
CA GLU A 73 24.94 -5.70 1.11
C GLU A 73 24.49 -7.03 1.69
N GLU A 74 25.10 -7.42 2.80
CA GLU A 74 24.62 -8.49 3.65
C GLU A 74 23.18 -8.11 4.01
N TYR A 75 22.21 -8.73 3.32
CA TYR A 75 20.80 -8.48 3.58
C TYR A 75 20.49 -8.99 4.98
N HIS A 76 20.40 -8.07 5.93
CA HIS A 76 20.00 -8.35 7.31
C HIS A 76 18.52 -8.76 7.42
N THR A 77 17.88 -8.99 6.27
CA THR A 77 16.48 -9.34 6.14
C THR A 77 16.32 -10.73 5.53
N ASN A 78 15.63 -11.61 6.22
CA ASN A 78 15.26 -12.93 5.72
C ASN A 78 13.76 -12.99 5.45
N PHE A 79 13.38 -13.57 4.32
CA PHE A 79 12.00 -13.87 3.96
C PHE A 79 11.75 -15.37 4.16
N VAL A 80 10.71 -15.69 4.92
CA VAL A 80 10.32 -17.08 5.17
C VAL A 80 8.91 -17.28 4.64
N TYR A 81 8.79 -18.11 3.61
CA TYR A 81 7.53 -18.44 2.97
C TYR A 81 6.99 -19.74 3.56
N GLN A 82 5.79 -19.69 4.10
CA GLN A 82 5.05 -20.84 4.64
C GLN A 82 3.66 -20.88 4.01
N PRO A 83 2.99 -22.04 3.98
CA PRO A 83 1.64 -22.12 3.40
C PRO A 83 0.63 -21.17 4.03
N GLU A 84 0.76 -20.89 5.33
CA GLU A 84 -0.21 -20.07 6.08
C GLU A 84 0.21 -18.60 6.18
N ARG A 85 1.48 -18.27 5.93
CA ARG A 85 1.99 -16.89 6.11
C ARG A 85 3.33 -16.68 5.42
N VAL A 86 3.65 -15.42 5.22
CA VAL A 86 5.00 -14.95 4.85
C VAL A 86 5.57 -14.15 6.02
N GLU A 87 6.78 -14.45 6.45
CA GLU A 87 7.46 -13.70 7.50
C GLU A 87 8.65 -12.90 6.94
N ILE A 88 8.71 -11.63 7.30
CA ILE A 88 9.87 -10.76 7.09
C ILE A 88 10.63 -10.71 8.42
N LYS A 89 11.83 -11.30 8.46
CA LYS A 89 12.68 -11.33 9.67
C LYS A 89 13.82 -10.33 9.51
N MET A 90 13.78 -9.29 10.33
CA MET A 90 14.81 -8.25 10.40
C MET A 90 15.79 -8.58 11.54
N ARG A 91 17.08 -8.77 11.23
CA ARG A 91 18.08 -9.14 12.23
C ARG A 91 18.78 -7.94 12.83
N ASP A 92 19.32 -7.08 11.98
CA ASP A 92 20.09 -5.89 12.40
C ASP A 92 19.31 -4.64 12.00
N THR A 93 18.71 -4.02 12.98
CA THR A 93 17.86 -2.86 12.74
C THR A 93 18.40 -1.64 13.49
N VAL A 94 18.44 -0.51 12.79
CA VAL A 94 18.70 0.78 13.41
C VAL A 94 17.36 1.42 13.78
N ALA A 95 17.24 1.87 15.03
CA ALA A 95 16.03 2.51 15.51
C ALA A 95 15.59 3.64 14.56
N PHE A 96 14.29 3.65 14.25
CA PHE A 96 13.63 4.59 13.36
C PHE A 96 14.11 4.60 11.90
N SER A 97 15.04 3.72 11.53
CA SER A 97 15.42 3.57 10.12
C SER A 97 14.24 3.02 9.32
N PRO A 98 13.94 3.59 8.15
CA PRO A 98 12.89 3.07 7.28
C PRO A 98 13.36 1.78 6.60
N ASN A 99 12.55 0.76 6.66
CA ASN A 99 12.72 -0.49 5.92
C ASN A 99 11.56 -0.62 4.94
N LEU A 100 11.87 -0.47 3.65
CA LEU A 100 10.89 -0.38 2.58
C LEU A 100 10.79 -1.71 1.85
N PHE A 101 9.57 -2.18 1.63
CA PHE A 101 9.26 -3.42 0.92
C PHE A 101 8.16 -3.20 -0.10
N THR A 102 8.26 -3.92 -1.20
CA THR A 102 7.16 -4.12 -2.14
C THR A 102 6.61 -5.51 -1.94
N LEU A 103 5.30 -5.61 -1.79
CA LEU A 103 4.56 -6.85 -1.70
C LEU A 103 3.70 -6.96 -2.95
N ARG A 104 3.68 -8.12 -3.59
CA ARG A 104 2.82 -8.39 -4.74
C ARG A 104 2.13 -9.72 -4.56
N ARG A 105 0.88 -9.82 -4.97
CA ARG A 105 0.14 -11.07 -5.12
C ARG A 105 -0.89 -10.96 -6.22
N GLU A 106 -1.11 -12.09 -6.85
CA GLU A 106 -2.22 -12.29 -7.78
C GLU A 106 -3.42 -12.84 -6.99
N LEU A 107 -4.60 -12.40 -7.35
CA LEU A 107 -5.86 -12.79 -6.74
C LEU A 107 -6.81 -13.25 -7.83
N GLU A 108 -7.56 -14.32 -7.55
CA GLU A 108 -8.64 -14.72 -8.43
C GLU A 108 -9.67 -13.59 -8.50
N LYS A 109 -9.92 -13.10 -9.71
CA LYS A 109 -10.86 -12.04 -9.94
C LYS A 109 -12.29 -12.55 -9.80
N THR A 110 -13.04 -11.93 -8.92
CA THR A 110 -14.47 -12.22 -8.74
C THR A 110 -15.31 -11.01 -9.12
N ASP A 111 -16.55 -11.24 -9.53
CA ASP A 111 -17.51 -10.18 -9.89
C ASP A 111 -17.85 -9.25 -8.73
N ALA A 112 -17.48 -9.61 -7.51
CA ALA A 112 -17.71 -8.85 -6.28
C ALA A 112 -16.42 -8.38 -5.61
N MET A 113 -15.34 -8.15 -6.38
CA MET A 113 -14.05 -7.73 -5.80
C MET A 113 -13.89 -6.21 -5.81
N GLY A 114 -13.37 -5.69 -4.71
CA GLY A 114 -12.90 -4.31 -4.63
C GLY A 114 -14.01 -3.26 -4.63
N VAL A 115 -13.87 -2.29 -5.49
CA VAL A 115 -14.87 -1.23 -5.72
C VAL A 115 -15.40 -1.38 -7.14
N GLN A 116 -16.71 -1.43 -7.27
CA GLN A 116 -17.37 -1.50 -8.57
C GLN A 116 -18.09 -0.19 -8.86
N GLY A 117 -18.15 0.18 -10.14
CA GLY A 117 -18.85 1.38 -10.53
C GLY A 117 -19.39 1.29 -11.95
N ASN A 118 -20.50 1.96 -12.17
CA ASN A 118 -20.98 2.31 -13.50
C ASN A 118 -20.91 3.84 -13.59
N ILE A 119 -19.83 4.34 -14.21
CA ILE A 119 -19.45 5.75 -14.13
C ILE A 119 -19.43 6.32 -15.54
N SER A 120 -20.04 7.49 -15.69
CA SER A 120 -19.99 8.29 -16.91
C SER A 120 -19.33 9.64 -16.59
N TYR A 121 -18.48 10.08 -17.51
CA TYR A 121 -17.88 11.42 -17.48
C TYR A 121 -18.19 12.11 -18.79
N PHE A 122 -18.94 13.20 -18.70
CA PHE A 122 -19.32 13.98 -19.88
C PHE A 122 -19.38 15.47 -19.53
N ASP A 123 -18.75 16.30 -20.34
CA ASP A 123 -18.70 17.77 -20.20
C ASP A 123 -18.33 18.24 -18.78
N GLY A 124 -17.31 17.63 -18.18
CA GLY A 124 -16.84 17.95 -16.84
C GLY A 124 -17.72 17.40 -15.69
N VAL A 125 -18.82 16.73 -16.02
CA VAL A 125 -19.75 16.17 -15.03
C VAL A 125 -19.51 14.67 -14.87
N VAL A 126 -19.37 14.23 -13.61
CA VAL A 126 -19.28 12.82 -13.24
C VAL A 126 -20.68 12.37 -12.78
N SER A 127 -21.15 11.26 -13.31
CA SER A 127 -22.46 10.66 -12.97
C SER A 127 -22.38 9.17 -12.85
N GLY A 128 -23.40 8.55 -12.27
CA GLY A 128 -23.49 7.11 -12.11
C GLY A 128 -23.40 6.64 -10.66
N THR A 129 -22.87 5.44 -10.42
CA THR A 129 -22.85 4.82 -9.09
C THR A 129 -21.51 4.16 -8.79
N VAL A 130 -21.15 4.13 -7.50
CA VAL A 130 -19.98 3.40 -6.97
C VAL A 130 -20.44 2.53 -5.81
N LYS A 131 -19.98 1.27 -5.78
CA LYS A 131 -20.32 0.28 -4.74
C LYS A 131 -19.03 -0.21 -4.07
N ASN A 132 -19.01 -0.22 -2.74
CA ASN A 132 -18.00 -0.91 -1.96
C ASN A 132 -18.31 -2.42 -1.91
N CYS A 133 -17.47 -3.24 -2.53
CA CYS A 133 -17.59 -4.70 -2.50
C CYS A 133 -16.63 -5.36 -1.49
N PHE A 134 -15.83 -4.58 -0.76
CA PHE A 134 -15.04 -5.11 0.35
C PHE A 134 -15.93 -5.49 1.53
N GLU A 135 -15.46 -6.41 2.34
CA GLU A 135 -16.08 -6.80 3.61
C GLU A 135 -15.90 -5.74 4.72
N GLU A 136 -15.00 -4.78 4.50
CA GLU A 136 -14.66 -3.71 5.43
C GLU A 136 -15.11 -2.34 4.89
N PRO A 137 -15.40 -1.38 5.78
CA PRO A 137 -15.73 -0.03 5.35
C PRO A 137 -14.51 0.68 4.76
N LEU A 138 -14.73 1.49 3.73
CA LEU A 138 -13.74 2.39 3.17
C LEU A 138 -13.89 3.76 3.83
N GLU A 139 -12.84 4.22 4.49
CA GLU A 139 -12.80 5.54 5.10
C GLU A 139 -12.25 6.58 4.12
N ASN A 140 -12.82 7.77 4.12
CA ASN A 140 -12.37 8.90 3.28
C ASN A 140 -12.21 8.53 1.80
N ALA A 141 -13.13 7.73 1.26
CA ALA A 141 -13.10 7.32 -0.13
C ALA A 141 -13.27 8.52 -1.09
N ALA A 142 -12.55 8.47 -2.19
CA ALA A 142 -12.68 9.42 -3.27
C ALA A 142 -12.57 8.71 -4.63
N LEU A 143 -13.35 9.16 -5.59
CA LEU A 143 -13.24 8.75 -6.98
C LEU A 143 -12.37 9.76 -7.73
N LEU A 144 -11.34 9.28 -8.40
CA LEU A 144 -10.47 10.09 -9.26
C LEU A 144 -10.76 9.72 -10.71
N ILE A 145 -11.16 10.68 -11.52
CA ILE A 145 -11.47 10.47 -12.92
C ILE A 145 -11.13 11.73 -13.73
N ASN A 146 -10.29 11.57 -14.74
CA ASN A 146 -9.95 12.62 -15.72
C ASN A 146 -9.59 13.98 -15.06
N GLY A 147 -8.70 13.98 -14.06
CA GLY A 147 -8.26 15.19 -13.34
C GLY A 147 -9.29 15.77 -12.35
N LYS A 148 -10.42 15.08 -12.13
CA LYS A 148 -11.44 15.43 -11.15
C LYS A 148 -11.44 14.45 -9.99
N ALA A 149 -11.63 14.95 -8.79
CA ALA A 149 -11.86 14.17 -7.58
C ALA A 149 -13.28 14.38 -7.06
N VAL A 150 -14.02 13.30 -6.84
CA VAL A 150 -15.35 13.31 -6.20
C VAL A 150 -15.21 12.65 -4.83
N LEU A 151 -15.44 13.40 -3.77
CA LEU A 151 -15.37 12.89 -2.40
C LEU A 151 -16.61 12.03 -2.11
N LEU A 152 -16.38 10.78 -1.73
CA LEU A 152 -17.42 9.81 -1.40
C LEU A 152 -17.62 9.68 0.10
N GLY A 153 -16.60 10.02 0.90
CA GLY A 153 -16.61 9.87 2.34
C GLY A 153 -16.46 8.41 2.77
N ARG A 154 -17.18 8.02 3.81
CA ARG A 154 -17.20 6.64 4.31
C ARG A 154 -18.20 5.81 3.50
N LEU A 155 -17.75 4.66 3.04
CA LEU A 155 -18.59 3.67 2.34
C LEU A 155 -18.63 2.37 3.13
N GLU A 156 -19.81 2.00 3.62
CA GLU A 156 -20.00 0.73 4.32
C GLU A 156 -19.91 -0.48 3.37
N PRO A 157 -19.61 -1.68 3.87
CA PRO A 157 -19.62 -2.90 3.06
C PRO A 157 -20.94 -3.07 2.30
N GLY A 158 -20.85 -3.29 1.00
CA GLY A 158 -22.02 -3.44 0.11
C GLY A 158 -22.77 -2.14 -0.22
N GLN A 159 -22.37 -1.02 0.35
CA GLN A 159 -23.03 0.26 0.09
C GLN A 159 -22.80 0.73 -1.33
N THR A 160 -23.86 1.19 -1.98
CA THR A 160 -23.83 1.88 -3.27
C THR A 160 -24.14 3.36 -3.08
N VAL A 161 -23.32 4.22 -3.68
CA VAL A 161 -23.46 5.67 -3.63
C VAL A 161 -23.65 6.21 -5.04
N SER A 162 -24.64 7.11 -5.22
CA SER A 162 -24.79 7.88 -6.47
C SER A 162 -23.76 9.01 -6.53
N LEU A 163 -23.26 9.23 -7.71
CA LEU A 163 -22.37 10.35 -8.06
C LEU A 163 -23.15 11.57 -8.54
N ASP A 164 -24.42 11.37 -8.90
CA ASP A 164 -25.24 12.44 -9.48
C ASP A 164 -25.41 13.61 -8.50
N GLY A 165 -25.07 14.80 -8.96
CA GLY A 165 -25.14 16.01 -8.14
C GLY A 165 -24.06 16.18 -7.09
N LYS A 166 -23.05 15.29 -7.04
CA LYS A 166 -21.89 15.48 -6.19
C LYS A 166 -20.95 16.51 -6.81
N GLU A 167 -20.40 17.35 -5.95
CA GLU A 167 -19.37 18.30 -6.36
C GLU A 167 -18.03 17.58 -6.64
N SER A 168 -17.34 18.04 -7.67
CA SER A 168 -16.00 17.60 -8.00
C SER A 168 -15.01 18.75 -7.88
N CYS A 169 -13.77 18.47 -7.49
CA CYS A 169 -12.67 19.42 -7.51
C CYS A 169 -11.55 18.91 -8.42
N ASP A 170 -10.72 19.84 -8.91
CA ASP A 170 -9.49 19.50 -9.64
C ASP A 170 -8.43 18.97 -8.67
N TYR A 171 -7.57 18.02 -9.11
CA TYR A 171 -6.46 17.49 -8.34
C TYR A 171 -5.19 17.38 -9.17
#